data_3d09ecdfb8deeb328fa0379a0485ed87
#
_entry.id   3d09ecdfb8deeb328fa0379a0485ed87
#
_cell.length_a   1.000
_cell.length_b   1.000
_cell.length_c   1.000
_cell.angle_alpha   90.00
_cell.angle_beta   90.00
_cell.angle_gamma   90.00
#
_symmetry.space_group_name_H-M   'P 1'
#
loop_
_entity.id
_entity.type
_entity.pdbx_description
1 polymer ?
#
loop_
_entity_poly.entity_id
_entity_poly.type
_entity_poly.pdbx_seq_one_letter_code
_entity_poly.pdbx_strand_id
1 'polypeptide(L)'
;LLSKIIKTAYAPDFTMEDINGELFTFSELKGKLILLDVWASWCKPCREANPEMVELYNKFHNKGLEMISISLDGTPEQTSPKEDWKKAVSNDKLTWTQLSDLKGWDSKIRDSYNIRSIPYTILIDQNGLIIGQDLSHEALNKKISEILNL
;
A
#
# COMPACT_ATOMS: atom_id res chain seq x y z
N LEU A 1 -12.61 -16.89 24.47
CA LEU A 1 -12.54 -15.62 25.02
C LEU A 1 -11.21 -15.02 24.83
N LEU A 2 -10.18 -15.68 25.24
CA LEU A 2 -8.85 -15.17 25.10
C LEU A 2 -8.50 -14.96 23.63
N SER A 3 -9.05 -15.82 22.75
CA SER A 3 -8.76 -15.69 21.35
C SER A 3 -9.26 -14.37 20.74
N LYS A 4 -10.14 -13.71 21.47
CA LYS A 4 -10.65 -12.49 20.92
C LYS A 4 -9.79 -11.35 21.34
N ILE A 5 -8.91 -11.63 22.24
CA ILE A 5 -8.23 -10.62 22.78
C ILE A 5 -7.13 -10.28 21.99
N ILE A 6 -6.65 -10.71 21.28
CA ILE A 6 -5.59 -10.43 20.87
C ILE A 6 -4.90 -10.42 19.82
N LYS A 7 -5.17 -10.11 18.98
CA LYS A 7 -4.46 -10.17 17.96
C LYS A 7 -3.94 -8.95 17.51
N THR A 8 -3.08 -8.38 18.15
CA THR A 8 -2.29 -7.28 17.67
C THR A 8 -1.25 -7.88 16.75
N ALA A 9 -1.29 -7.55 15.50
CA ALA A 9 -0.34 -8.06 14.55
C ALA A 9 0.65 -6.97 14.13
N TYR A 10 1.93 -7.28 14.19
CA TYR A 10 2.96 -6.42 13.63
C TYR A 10 2.99 -6.61 12.12
N ALA A 11 3.23 -5.52 11.40
CA ALA A 11 3.33 -5.56 9.95
C ALA A 11 4.57 -6.35 9.54
N PRO A 12 4.42 -7.41 8.73
CA PRO A 12 5.59 -8.17 8.24
C PRO A 12 6.53 -7.29 7.44
N ASP A 13 7.83 -7.45 7.67
CA ASP A 13 8.83 -6.73 6.91
C ASP A 13 8.97 -7.30 5.51
N PHE A 14 9.46 -6.51 4.59
CA PHE A 14 9.71 -6.95 3.23
C PHE A 14 10.72 -6.03 2.55
N THR A 15 11.39 -6.55 1.52
CA THR A 15 12.28 -5.78 0.67
C THR A 15 11.84 -6.00 -0.77
N MET A 16 11.73 -4.92 -1.52
CA MET A 16 11.22 -4.97 -2.88
C MET A 16 11.82 -3.82 -3.69
N GLU A 17 11.99 -4.00 -4.99
CA GLU A 17 12.50 -2.93 -5.82
C GLU A 17 11.45 -1.85 -6.04
N ASP A 18 11.89 -0.61 -6.04
CA ASP A 18 11.03 0.50 -6.38
C ASP A 18 10.98 0.69 -7.90
N ILE A 19 10.20 1.68 -8.34
CA ILE A 19 9.97 1.90 -9.76
C ILE A 19 11.24 2.32 -10.51
N ASN A 20 12.27 2.73 -9.77
CA ASN A 20 13.58 3.11 -10.34
C ASN A 20 14.61 1.97 -10.24
N GLY A 21 14.20 0.80 -9.77
CA GLY A 21 15.08 -0.35 -9.65
C GLY A 21 15.92 -0.39 -8.38
N GLU A 22 15.65 0.50 -7.43
CA GLU A 22 16.39 0.52 -6.18
C GLU A 22 15.66 -0.31 -5.12
N LEU A 23 16.41 -1.01 -4.28
CA LEU A 23 15.81 -1.82 -3.23
C LEU A 23 15.29 -0.94 -2.09
N PHE A 24 14.10 -1.28 -1.65
CA PHE A 24 13.44 -0.60 -0.54
C PHE A 24 13.07 -1.64 0.51
N THR A 25 13.44 -1.38 1.77
CA THR A 25 13.10 -2.25 2.89
C THR A 25 12.12 -1.53 3.79
N PHE A 26 10.95 -2.16 4.02
CA PHE A 26 9.86 -1.55 4.77
C PHE A 26 10.26 -1.13 6.18
N SER A 27 11.06 -1.95 6.88
CA SER A 27 11.48 -1.65 8.25
C SER A 27 12.31 -0.37 8.38
N GLU A 28 12.81 0.17 7.27
CA GLU A 28 13.55 1.42 7.32
C GLU A 28 12.64 2.61 7.62
N LEU A 29 11.32 2.45 7.52
CA LEU A 29 10.39 3.52 7.83
C LEU A 29 9.81 3.41 9.25
N LYS A 30 10.55 2.83 10.17
CA LYS A 30 10.09 2.73 11.56
C LYS A 30 9.76 4.10 12.15
N GLY A 31 8.73 4.14 12.96
CA GLY A 31 8.33 5.38 13.63
C GLY A 31 7.40 6.27 12.84
N LYS A 32 6.96 5.81 11.68
CA LYS A 32 6.04 6.58 10.84
C LYS A 32 4.66 5.93 10.83
N LEU A 33 3.64 6.74 10.59
CA LEU A 33 2.30 6.22 10.27
C LEU A 33 2.33 5.90 8.78
N ILE A 34 2.03 4.66 8.42
CA ILE A 34 2.19 4.19 7.05
C ILE A 34 0.90 3.63 6.49
N LEU A 35 0.57 4.03 5.28
CA LEU A 35 -0.53 3.42 4.53
C LEU A 35 0.07 2.63 3.37
N LEU A 36 -0.14 1.31 3.41
CA LEU A 36 0.20 0.45 2.30
C LEU A 36 -1.02 0.32 1.40
N ASP A 37 -0.82 0.46 0.10
CA ASP A 37 -1.89 0.33 -0.88
C ASP A 37 -1.48 -0.73 -1.89
N VAL A 38 -2.21 -1.83 -1.95
CA VAL A 38 -1.92 -2.91 -2.90
C VAL A 38 -2.88 -2.81 -4.07
N TRP A 39 -2.32 -2.74 -5.27
CA TRP A 39 -3.06 -2.44 -6.49
C TRP A 39 -2.39 -3.09 -7.71
N ALA A 40 -2.85 -2.80 -8.89
CA ALA A 40 -2.19 -3.18 -10.13
C ALA A 40 -2.66 -2.29 -11.27
N SER A 41 -1.83 -2.14 -12.27
CA SER A 41 -2.18 -1.32 -13.44
C SER A 41 -3.39 -1.87 -14.20
N TRP A 42 -3.58 -3.19 -14.17
CA TRP A 42 -4.68 -3.85 -14.85
C TRP A 42 -5.97 -3.90 -14.04
N CYS A 43 -5.94 -3.42 -12.81
CA CYS A 43 -7.10 -3.48 -11.92
C CYS A 43 -7.95 -2.23 -12.07
N LYS A 44 -9.10 -2.36 -12.74
CA LYS A 44 -9.98 -1.21 -12.97
C LYS A 44 -10.43 -0.53 -11.68
N PRO A 45 -10.94 -1.25 -10.67
CA PRO A 45 -11.33 -0.61 -9.40
C PRO A 45 -10.16 0.10 -8.72
N CYS A 46 -8.94 -0.43 -8.83
CA CYS A 46 -7.76 0.21 -8.28
C CYS A 46 -7.51 1.56 -8.96
N ARG A 47 -7.61 1.58 -10.30
CA ARG A 47 -7.39 2.79 -11.08
C ARG A 47 -8.45 3.84 -10.76
N GLU A 48 -9.67 3.40 -10.52
CA GLU A 48 -10.77 4.30 -10.14
C GLU A 48 -10.58 4.87 -8.74
N ALA A 49 -9.94 4.13 -7.86
CA ALA A 49 -9.66 4.57 -6.50
C ALA A 49 -8.42 5.47 -6.39
N ASN A 50 -7.53 5.46 -7.37
CA ASN A 50 -6.29 6.21 -7.30
C ASN A 50 -6.44 7.72 -7.09
N PRO A 51 -7.45 8.41 -7.67
CA PRO A 51 -7.64 9.83 -7.35
C PRO A 51 -7.84 10.09 -5.85
N GLU A 52 -8.54 9.19 -5.15
CA GLU A 52 -8.74 9.31 -3.71
C GLU A 52 -7.43 9.08 -2.95
N MET A 53 -6.58 8.19 -3.45
CA MET A 53 -5.26 7.96 -2.85
C MET A 53 -4.38 9.20 -3.02
N VAL A 54 -4.45 9.87 -4.16
CA VAL A 54 -3.74 11.12 -4.38
C VAL A 54 -4.21 12.19 -3.40
N GLU A 55 -5.52 12.27 -3.15
CA GLU A 55 -6.07 13.21 -2.17
C GLU A 55 -5.54 12.94 -0.78
N LEU A 56 -5.49 11.68 -0.35
CA LEU A 56 -4.95 11.30 0.95
C LEU A 56 -3.49 11.73 1.08
N TYR A 57 -2.72 11.45 0.05
CA TYR A 57 -1.31 11.79 0.05
C TYR A 57 -1.10 13.30 0.17
N ASN A 58 -1.79 14.07 -0.66
CA ASN A 58 -1.68 15.52 -0.64
C ASN A 58 -2.11 16.12 0.69
N LYS A 59 -3.11 15.51 1.33
CA LYS A 59 -3.62 16.03 2.59
C LYS A 59 -2.71 15.73 3.77
N PHE A 60 -2.15 14.52 3.82
CA PHE A 60 -1.49 14.04 5.03
C PHE A 60 0.01 13.83 4.98
N HIS A 61 0.64 13.81 3.79
CA HIS A 61 2.05 13.44 3.76
C HIS A 61 2.95 14.44 4.47
N ASN A 62 2.61 15.70 4.47
CA ASN A 62 3.38 16.72 5.20
C ASN A 62 3.03 16.77 6.69
N LYS A 63 2.11 15.93 7.12
CA LYS A 63 1.63 15.93 8.50
C LYS A 63 1.95 14.65 9.25
N GLY A 64 2.71 13.76 8.63
CA GLY A 64 3.19 12.55 9.30
C GLY A 64 2.78 11.24 8.66
N LEU A 65 2.07 11.26 7.53
CA LEU A 65 1.70 10.03 6.83
C LEU A 65 2.72 9.70 5.74
N GLU A 66 3.19 8.45 5.74
CA GLU A 66 3.96 7.90 4.63
C GLU A 66 3.05 6.98 3.86
N MET A 67 3.12 7.01 2.55
CA MET A 67 2.35 6.09 1.72
C MET A 67 3.28 5.24 0.87
N ILE A 68 2.94 3.97 0.72
CA ILE A 68 3.68 3.02 -0.08
C ILE A 68 2.66 2.22 -0.89
N SER A 69 2.80 2.21 -2.21
CA SER A 69 1.97 1.38 -3.06
C SER A 69 2.76 0.19 -3.56
N ILE A 70 2.15 -0.99 -3.53
CA ILE A 70 2.75 -2.22 -4.01
C ILE A 70 1.91 -2.75 -5.15
N SER A 71 2.53 -2.90 -6.32
CA SER A 71 1.82 -3.35 -7.50
C SER A 71 1.88 -4.86 -7.68
N LEU A 72 0.75 -5.46 -8.00
CA LEU A 72 0.66 -6.87 -8.38
C LEU A 72 0.72 -7.05 -9.90
N ASP A 73 1.40 -6.15 -10.58
CA ASP A 73 1.69 -6.35 -12.01
C ASP A 73 2.63 -7.54 -12.16
N GLY A 74 2.57 -8.20 -13.31
CA GLY A 74 3.36 -9.39 -13.54
C GLY A 74 2.51 -10.65 -13.69
N THR A 75 1.24 -10.49 -14.08
CA THR A 75 0.37 -11.63 -14.33
C THR A 75 0.72 -12.25 -15.67
N PRO A 76 0.38 -13.54 -15.87
CA PRO A 76 0.68 -14.22 -17.14
C PRO A 76 0.08 -13.53 -18.37
N GLU A 77 -1.01 -12.79 -18.19
CA GLU A 77 -1.66 -12.12 -19.32
C GLU A 77 -0.96 -10.84 -19.76
N GLN A 78 -0.06 -10.31 -18.96
CA GLN A 78 0.65 -9.09 -19.33
C GLN A 78 1.89 -9.41 -20.16
N THR A 79 2.06 -8.71 -21.28
CA THR A 79 3.25 -8.89 -22.11
C THR A 79 4.39 -8.00 -21.64
N SER A 80 4.07 -6.85 -21.03
CA SER A 80 5.07 -5.90 -20.57
C SER A 80 4.66 -5.33 -19.20
N PRO A 81 4.67 -6.15 -18.16
CA PRO A 81 4.15 -5.73 -16.86
C PRO A 81 4.87 -4.50 -16.26
N LYS A 82 6.17 -4.42 -16.42
CA LYS A 82 6.92 -3.29 -15.88
C LYS A 82 6.54 -1.98 -16.56
N GLU A 83 6.39 -2.02 -17.86
CA GLU A 83 5.99 -0.84 -18.63
C GLU A 83 4.55 -0.45 -18.31
N ASP A 84 3.66 -1.42 -18.19
CA ASP A 84 2.27 -1.19 -17.81
C ASP A 84 2.19 -0.50 -16.46
N TRP A 85 2.97 -0.99 -15.51
CA TRP A 85 3.04 -0.43 -14.17
C TRP A 85 3.55 1.02 -14.19
N LYS A 86 4.68 1.26 -14.84
CA LYS A 86 5.26 2.59 -14.94
C LYS A 86 4.30 3.59 -15.57
N LYS A 87 3.63 3.16 -16.63
CA LYS A 87 2.68 4.01 -17.34
C LYS A 87 1.51 4.38 -16.45
N ALA A 88 0.98 3.41 -15.70
CA ALA A 88 -0.14 3.65 -14.79
C ALA A 88 0.25 4.60 -13.66
N VAL A 89 1.43 4.42 -13.08
CA VAL A 89 1.93 5.31 -12.02
C VAL A 89 2.02 6.75 -12.53
N SER A 90 2.53 6.93 -13.73
CA SER A 90 2.66 8.25 -14.34
C SER A 90 1.29 8.86 -14.65
N ASN A 91 0.43 8.08 -15.30
CA ASN A 91 -0.90 8.56 -15.71
C ASN A 91 -1.77 8.92 -14.51
N ASP A 92 -1.69 8.15 -13.45
CA ASP A 92 -2.51 8.38 -12.26
C ASP A 92 -1.84 9.30 -11.25
N LYS A 93 -0.62 9.77 -11.56
CA LYS A 93 0.12 10.74 -10.73
C LYS A 93 0.38 10.24 -9.31
N LEU A 94 0.82 9.00 -9.21
CA LEU A 94 1.14 8.39 -7.93
C LEU A 94 2.59 8.72 -7.58
N THR A 95 2.80 9.80 -6.85
CA THR A 95 4.13 10.40 -6.65
C THR A 95 4.88 9.90 -5.42
N TRP A 96 4.29 9.00 -4.65
CA TRP A 96 4.95 8.40 -3.48
C TRP A 96 5.64 7.10 -3.85
N THR A 97 6.23 6.43 -2.85
CA THR A 97 6.98 5.18 -3.08
C THR A 97 6.14 4.13 -3.78
N GLN A 98 6.64 3.65 -4.90
CA GLN A 98 5.96 2.65 -5.72
C GLN A 98 6.85 1.44 -5.85
N LEU A 99 6.37 0.28 -5.40
CA LEU A 99 7.12 -0.98 -5.34
C LEU A 99 6.43 -2.07 -6.12
N SER A 100 7.18 -3.00 -6.67
CA SER A 100 6.64 -4.23 -7.25
C SER A 100 7.73 -5.26 -7.40
N ASP A 101 7.40 -6.53 -7.17
CA ASP A 101 8.30 -7.62 -7.51
C ASP A 101 7.96 -8.21 -8.88
N LEU A 102 6.94 -7.67 -9.55
CA LEU A 102 6.50 -8.09 -10.88
C LEU A 102 6.15 -9.57 -10.97
N LYS A 103 5.59 -10.11 -9.89
CA LYS A 103 5.19 -11.52 -9.82
C LYS A 103 3.68 -11.71 -9.77
N GLY A 104 2.91 -10.63 -9.95
CA GLY A 104 1.46 -10.70 -9.92
C GLY A 104 0.96 -11.31 -8.62
N TRP A 105 0.02 -12.25 -8.72
CA TRP A 105 -0.53 -12.92 -7.55
C TRP A 105 0.45 -13.87 -6.86
N ASP A 106 1.61 -14.12 -7.46
CA ASP A 106 2.64 -14.95 -6.83
C ASP A 106 3.60 -14.12 -5.99
N SER A 107 3.33 -12.82 -5.84
CA SER A 107 4.11 -11.96 -4.97
C SER A 107 4.05 -12.44 -3.52
N LYS A 108 5.18 -12.38 -2.84
CA LYS A 108 5.24 -12.78 -1.43
C LYS A 108 4.39 -11.88 -0.53
N ILE A 109 4.15 -10.64 -0.94
CA ILE A 109 3.36 -9.70 -0.16
C ILE A 109 1.94 -10.22 0.01
N ARG A 110 1.44 -10.94 -1.00
CA ARG A 110 0.10 -11.49 -0.96
C ARG A 110 -0.09 -12.45 0.21
N ASP A 111 0.88 -13.34 0.41
CA ASP A 111 0.78 -14.31 1.50
C ASP A 111 1.09 -13.67 2.85
N SER A 112 2.12 -12.85 2.94
CA SER A 112 2.53 -12.28 4.23
C SER A 112 1.47 -11.35 4.83
N TYR A 113 0.70 -10.65 3.98
CA TYR A 113 -0.36 -9.76 4.44
C TYR A 113 -1.76 -10.32 4.20
N ASN A 114 -1.85 -11.59 3.77
CA ASN A 114 -3.12 -12.27 3.52
C ASN A 114 -4.04 -11.47 2.58
N ILE A 115 -3.48 -11.00 1.47
CA ILE A 115 -4.23 -10.21 0.49
C ILE A 115 -4.99 -11.11 -0.45
N ARG A 116 -6.31 -10.96 -0.51
CA ARG A 116 -7.17 -11.81 -1.33
C ARG A 116 -7.78 -11.10 -2.52
N SER A 117 -7.83 -9.79 -2.47
CA SER A 117 -8.39 -8.98 -3.54
C SER A 117 -7.75 -7.61 -3.51
N ILE A 118 -7.82 -6.90 -4.62
CA ILE A 118 -7.32 -5.53 -4.73
C ILE A 118 -8.41 -4.64 -5.32
N PRO A 119 -8.46 -3.35 -5.00
CA PRO A 119 -7.49 -2.63 -4.15
C PRO A 119 -7.60 -3.05 -2.69
N TYR A 120 -6.50 -3.03 -1.97
CA TYR A 120 -6.48 -3.39 -0.56
C TYR A 120 -5.52 -2.47 0.19
N THR A 121 -6.00 -1.86 1.26
CA THR A 121 -5.18 -0.94 2.05
C THR A 121 -4.91 -1.48 3.44
N ILE A 122 -3.75 -1.16 3.98
CA ILE A 122 -3.34 -1.56 5.31
C ILE A 122 -2.74 -0.35 6.00
N LEU A 123 -3.30 0.05 7.14
CA LEU A 123 -2.81 1.18 7.91
C LEU A 123 -1.97 0.66 9.08
N ILE A 124 -0.75 1.17 9.20
CA ILE A 124 0.24 0.70 10.18
C ILE A 124 0.67 1.90 11.03
N ASP A 125 0.63 1.74 12.35
CA ASP A 125 0.97 2.84 13.25
C ASP A 125 2.48 3.00 13.43
N GLN A 126 2.89 3.98 14.24
CA GLN A 126 4.28 4.30 14.46
C GLN A 126 5.07 3.19 15.18
N ASN A 127 4.37 2.25 15.78
CA ASN A 127 4.98 1.11 16.46
C ASN A 127 5.06 -0.13 15.57
N GLY A 128 4.61 -0.03 14.32
CA GLY A 128 4.62 -1.15 13.40
C GLY A 128 3.42 -2.07 13.49
N LEU A 129 2.39 -1.66 14.22
CA LEU A 129 1.18 -2.47 14.39
C LEU A 129 0.16 -2.16 13.31
N ILE A 130 -0.48 -3.21 12.79
CA ILE A 130 -1.57 -3.04 11.84
C ILE A 130 -2.80 -2.57 12.61
N ILE A 131 -3.30 -1.39 12.27
CA ILE A 131 -4.44 -0.78 12.95
C ILE A 131 -5.66 -0.60 12.06
N GLY A 132 -5.56 -0.96 10.79
CA GLY A 132 -6.69 -0.91 9.88
C GLY A 132 -6.41 -1.71 8.63
N GLN A 133 -7.45 -2.37 8.08
CA GLN A 133 -7.31 -3.16 6.87
C GLN A 133 -8.56 -2.95 6.03
N ASP A 134 -8.35 -2.74 4.74
CA ASP A 134 -9.44 -2.60 3.77
C ASP A 134 -10.49 -1.58 4.16
N LEU A 135 -10.05 -0.47 4.73
CA LEU A 135 -10.95 0.60 5.12
C LEU A 135 -11.38 1.43 3.91
N SER A 136 -12.59 1.96 3.96
CA SER A 136 -13.06 2.87 2.92
C SER A 136 -12.23 4.16 2.95
N HIS A 137 -12.30 4.92 1.87
CA HIS A 137 -11.62 6.22 1.80
C HIS A 137 -12.05 7.14 2.97
N GLU A 138 -13.35 7.17 3.25
CA GLU A 138 -13.88 7.96 4.35
C GLU A 138 -13.34 7.51 5.70
N ALA A 139 -13.31 6.20 5.94
CA ALA A 139 -12.79 5.65 7.19
C ALA A 139 -11.28 5.90 7.34
N LEU A 140 -10.52 5.83 6.25
CA LEU A 140 -9.10 6.13 6.26
C LEU A 140 -8.86 7.60 6.61
N ASN A 141 -9.60 8.51 5.97
CA ASN A 141 -9.49 9.93 6.25
C ASN A 141 -9.71 10.21 7.73
N LYS A 142 -10.78 9.66 8.28
CA LYS A 142 -11.14 9.87 9.67
C LYS A 142 -10.07 9.33 10.61
N LYS A 143 -9.64 8.10 10.38
CA LYS A 143 -8.69 7.45 11.27
C LYS A 143 -7.31 8.12 11.24
N ILE A 144 -6.85 8.46 10.05
CA ILE A 144 -5.57 9.16 9.90
C ILE A 144 -5.63 10.53 10.58
N SER A 145 -6.74 11.27 10.37
CA SER A 145 -6.93 12.57 11.03
C SER A 145 -6.89 12.44 12.54
N GLU A 146 -7.55 11.43 13.10
CA GLU A 146 -7.57 11.21 14.53
C GLU A 146 -6.18 10.92 15.08
N ILE A 147 -5.42 10.05 14.41
CA ILE A 147 -4.08 9.67 14.84
C ILE A 147 -3.13 10.85 14.79
N LEU A 148 -3.24 11.68 13.76
CA LEU A 148 -2.37 12.84 13.58
C LEU A 148 -2.88 14.09 14.31
N ASN A 149 -4.00 13.99 15.02
CA ASN A 149 -4.60 15.11 15.76
C ASN A 149 -4.98 16.29 14.87
N LEU A 150 -5.63 16.02 13.77
CA LEU A 150 -6.02 17.03 12.81
C LEU A 150 -7.53 17.24 12.77
#